data_557f5de288bc1b8a91f7dc57283756f8
#
_entry.id   557f5de288bc1b8a91f7dc57283756f8
#
_cell.length_a   1.000
_cell.length_b   1.000
_cell.length_c   1.000
_cell.angle_alpha   90.00
_cell.angle_beta   90.00
_cell.angle_gamma   90.00
#
_symmetry.space_group_name_H-M   'P 1'
#
loop_
_entity.id
_entity.type
_entity.pdbx_description
1 polymer ?
#
loop_
_entity_poly.entity_id
_entity_poly.type
_entity_poly.pdbx_seq_one_letter_code
_entity_poly.pdbx_strand_id
1 'polypeptide(L)'
;MIRVPARFSGPIGYANGGWIGGLLAAESDLDPAMVTLRKPVPLETDLHFDGANLTLADTVLAEVTTADFTYPIPEPITRAEAEAAQAQSPVQASENYGTCLVCGVERTDGFQLRPGPVAGRPHTVACIWQPGRTQPPLPVDAAIAAVWAALDCPGAWTQELLIQPMLLGRMMVSILDIPDPTPGATDDYIVIGHAEGAQGRKVFTTTALYDTEQNLIAHAEATWITVDAHPRSRDS
;
A
#
# COMPACT_ATOMS: atom_id res chain seq x y z
N MET A 1 -12.24 3.56 -18.75
CA MET A 1 -11.97 4.91 -18.16
C MET A 1 -11.87 4.75 -16.65
N ILE A 2 -10.78 5.21 -16.03
CA ILE A 2 -10.54 5.14 -14.59
C ILE A 2 -10.51 6.55 -14.03
N ARG A 3 -11.20 6.79 -12.91
CA ARG A 3 -11.15 8.01 -12.14
C ARG A 3 -10.96 7.65 -10.67
N VAL A 4 -9.95 8.22 -10.02
CA VAL A 4 -9.66 7.96 -8.61
C VAL A 4 -10.22 9.11 -7.78
N PRO A 5 -11.25 8.87 -6.95
CA PRO A 5 -11.79 9.89 -6.05
C PRO A 5 -10.76 10.38 -5.04
N ALA A 6 -10.89 11.65 -4.60
CA ALA A 6 -9.97 12.30 -3.65
C ALA A 6 -9.77 11.51 -2.34
N ARG A 7 -10.78 10.73 -1.93
CA ARG A 7 -10.71 9.84 -0.77
C ARG A 7 -9.54 8.84 -0.83
N PHE A 8 -9.18 8.36 -2.02
CA PHE A 8 -8.16 7.33 -2.22
C PHE A 8 -6.77 7.93 -2.46
N SER A 9 -6.47 9.03 -1.77
CA SER A 9 -5.18 9.71 -1.82
C SER A 9 -4.05 8.93 -1.15
N GLY A 10 -2.85 9.13 -1.65
CA GLY A 10 -1.59 8.75 -1.00
C GLY A 10 -0.82 10.03 -0.64
N PRO A 11 0.25 10.39 -1.38
CA PRO A 11 0.86 11.71 -1.30
C PRO A 11 -0.15 12.80 -1.65
N ILE A 12 0.04 14.01 -1.12
CA ILE A 12 -0.88 15.13 -1.32
C ILE A 12 -1.15 15.37 -2.81
N GLY A 13 -2.43 15.34 -3.21
CA GLY A 13 -2.88 15.59 -4.58
C GLY A 13 -2.82 14.39 -5.53
N TYR A 14 -2.33 13.24 -5.09
CA TYR A 14 -2.17 12.05 -5.93
C TYR A 14 -2.80 10.82 -5.29
N ALA A 15 -3.15 9.85 -6.14
CA ALA A 15 -3.70 8.58 -5.73
C ALA A 15 -2.68 7.77 -4.87
N ASN A 16 -3.19 6.98 -3.92
CA ASN A 16 -2.38 5.98 -3.24
C ASN A 16 -1.88 4.95 -4.26
N GLY A 17 -0.58 4.61 -4.18
CA GLY A 17 0.06 3.74 -5.16
C GLY A 17 -0.50 2.33 -5.21
N GLY A 18 -0.73 1.73 -4.05
CA GLY A 18 -1.36 0.41 -3.95
C GLY A 18 -2.81 0.44 -4.46
N TRP A 19 -3.59 1.45 -4.08
CA TRP A 19 -4.98 1.56 -4.52
C TRP A 19 -5.10 1.60 -6.05
N ILE A 20 -4.36 2.51 -6.71
CA ILE A 20 -4.40 2.58 -8.18
C ILE A 20 -3.82 1.31 -8.81
N GLY A 21 -2.76 0.73 -8.22
CA GLY A 21 -2.21 -0.55 -8.66
C GLY A 21 -3.26 -1.65 -8.69
N GLY A 22 -4.03 -1.79 -7.62
CA GLY A 22 -5.10 -2.78 -7.51
C GLY A 22 -6.27 -2.55 -8.46
N LEU A 23 -6.66 -1.28 -8.72
CA LEU A 23 -7.66 -0.98 -9.75
C LEU A 23 -7.19 -1.42 -11.15
N LEU A 24 -5.92 -1.17 -11.48
CA LEU A 24 -5.36 -1.56 -12.77
C LEU A 24 -5.21 -3.09 -12.88
N ALA A 25 -4.78 -3.74 -11.81
CA ALA A 25 -4.68 -5.20 -11.76
C ALA A 25 -6.03 -5.87 -11.98
N ALA A 26 -7.09 -5.37 -11.32
CA ALA A 26 -8.45 -5.90 -11.46
C ALA A 26 -9.00 -5.78 -12.91
N GLU A 27 -8.56 -4.76 -13.66
CA GLU A 27 -9.00 -4.51 -15.04
C GLU A 27 -8.09 -5.17 -16.09
N SER A 28 -6.95 -5.78 -15.69
CA SER A 28 -5.92 -6.27 -16.63
C SER A 28 -5.99 -7.75 -16.96
N ASP A 29 -6.81 -8.54 -16.27
CA ASP A 29 -6.89 -10.01 -16.37
C ASP A 29 -5.54 -10.75 -16.12
N LEU A 30 -4.53 -10.09 -15.51
CA LEU A 30 -3.22 -10.68 -15.19
C LEU A 30 -3.16 -11.14 -13.74
N ASP A 31 -2.64 -12.35 -13.50
CA ASP A 31 -2.37 -12.89 -12.16
C ASP A 31 -1.08 -13.74 -12.19
N PRO A 32 -0.01 -13.36 -11.46
CA PRO A 32 0.11 -12.11 -10.72
C PRO A 32 0.23 -10.88 -11.63
N ALA A 33 -0.40 -9.78 -11.23
CA ALA A 33 -0.24 -8.51 -11.90
C ALA A 33 0.92 -7.72 -11.28
N MET A 34 1.74 -7.09 -12.11
CA MET A 34 2.80 -6.16 -11.71
C MET A 34 2.52 -4.79 -12.30
N VAL A 35 2.31 -3.80 -11.43
CA VAL A 35 2.07 -2.41 -11.82
C VAL A 35 3.32 -1.58 -11.59
N THR A 36 3.78 -0.88 -12.64
CA THR A 36 4.88 0.09 -12.57
C THR A 36 4.31 1.50 -12.71
N LEU A 37 4.48 2.32 -11.67
CA LEU A 37 4.09 3.72 -11.65
C LEU A 37 5.21 4.57 -12.26
N ARG A 38 4.93 5.21 -13.40
CA ARG A 38 5.88 6.07 -14.12
C ARG A 38 5.80 7.52 -13.67
N LYS A 39 4.61 7.94 -13.26
CA LYS A 39 4.32 9.28 -12.76
C LYS A 39 3.26 9.22 -11.66
N PRO A 40 3.19 10.22 -10.76
CA PRO A 40 2.09 10.32 -9.82
C PRO A 40 0.75 10.39 -10.56
N VAL A 41 -0.22 9.59 -10.11
CA VAL A 41 -1.55 9.50 -10.72
C VAL A 41 -2.46 10.56 -10.10
N PRO A 42 -3.00 11.53 -10.89
CA PRO A 42 -3.83 12.60 -10.36
C PRO A 42 -5.18 12.08 -9.88
N LEU A 43 -5.68 12.70 -8.81
CA LEU A 43 -7.04 12.48 -8.31
C LEU A 43 -8.06 13.25 -9.15
N GLU A 44 -9.34 12.83 -9.08
CA GLU A 44 -10.49 13.49 -9.72
C GLU A 44 -10.34 13.78 -11.22
N THR A 45 -9.49 12.99 -11.88
CA THR A 45 -9.18 13.13 -13.31
C THR A 45 -9.58 11.87 -14.06
N ASP A 46 -10.19 12.04 -15.22
CA ASP A 46 -10.55 10.92 -16.09
C ASP A 46 -9.31 10.44 -16.86
N LEU A 47 -8.96 9.17 -16.64
CA LEU A 47 -7.79 8.53 -17.19
C LEU A 47 -8.21 7.40 -18.14
N HIS A 48 -7.45 7.22 -19.22
CA HIS A 48 -7.67 6.12 -20.13
C HIS A 48 -6.80 4.92 -19.75
N PHE A 49 -7.40 3.75 -19.67
CA PHE A 49 -6.71 2.47 -19.46
C PHE A 49 -7.07 1.53 -20.62
N ASP A 50 -6.08 0.96 -21.29
CA ASP A 50 -6.21 0.09 -22.44
C ASP A 50 -6.04 -1.41 -22.12
N GLY A 51 -5.94 -1.75 -20.82
CA GLY A 51 -5.64 -3.10 -20.32
C GLY A 51 -4.16 -3.30 -19.97
N ALA A 52 -3.27 -2.44 -20.47
CA ALA A 52 -1.83 -2.49 -20.21
C ALA A 52 -1.27 -1.15 -19.71
N ASN A 53 -1.76 -0.02 -20.23
CA ASN A 53 -1.24 1.31 -19.93
C ASN A 53 -2.33 2.24 -19.40
N LEU A 54 -2.04 2.92 -18.30
CA LEU A 54 -2.84 4.04 -17.81
C LEU A 54 -2.26 5.34 -18.36
N THR A 55 -3.07 6.12 -19.05
CA THR A 55 -2.63 7.37 -19.71
C THR A 55 -3.47 8.57 -19.34
N LEU A 56 -2.84 9.74 -19.34
CA LEU A 56 -3.47 11.04 -19.34
C LEU A 56 -2.99 11.77 -20.60
N ALA A 57 -3.88 12.00 -21.56
CA ALA A 57 -3.52 12.37 -22.93
C ALA A 57 -2.43 11.44 -23.47
N ASP A 58 -1.31 11.95 -23.98
CA ASP A 58 -0.21 11.18 -24.54
C ASP A 58 0.82 10.70 -23.50
N THR A 59 0.54 10.92 -22.20
CA THR A 59 1.48 10.58 -21.13
C THR A 59 1.10 9.26 -20.45
N VAL A 60 2.02 8.28 -20.46
CA VAL A 60 1.88 7.05 -19.69
C VAL A 60 2.16 7.35 -18.20
N LEU A 61 1.17 7.07 -17.35
CA LEU A 61 1.27 7.22 -15.90
C LEU A 61 1.62 5.90 -15.21
N ALA A 62 1.08 4.79 -15.69
CA ALA A 62 1.35 3.45 -15.17
C ALA A 62 1.30 2.40 -16.28
N GLU A 63 2.00 1.30 -16.05
CA GLU A 63 2.03 0.12 -16.93
C GLU A 63 1.72 -1.12 -16.11
N VAL A 64 0.94 -2.06 -16.68
CA VAL A 64 0.64 -3.36 -16.10
C VAL A 64 1.28 -4.45 -16.94
N THR A 65 2.00 -5.35 -16.27
CA THR A 65 2.64 -6.52 -16.86
C THR A 65 2.51 -7.70 -15.90
N THR A 66 3.11 -8.83 -16.22
CA THR A 66 3.30 -9.94 -15.28
C THR A 66 4.79 -10.18 -15.03
N ALA A 67 5.14 -10.78 -13.90
CA ALA A 67 6.49 -11.23 -13.56
C ALA A 67 6.42 -12.35 -12.51
N ASP A 68 7.58 -13.00 -12.27
CA ASP A 68 7.72 -13.97 -11.19
C ASP A 68 8.17 -13.26 -9.90
N PHE A 69 7.72 -13.76 -8.75
CA PHE A 69 8.21 -13.34 -7.44
C PHE A 69 9.68 -13.78 -7.24
N THR A 70 10.45 -12.92 -6.60
CA THR A 70 11.90 -13.08 -6.43
C THR A 70 12.29 -13.36 -4.98
N TYR A 71 11.54 -12.81 -4.04
CA TYR A 71 11.85 -12.87 -2.62
C TYR A 71 10.93 -13.83 -1.87
N PRO A 72 11.37 -14.34 -0.70
CA PRO A 72 10.49 -15.15 0.15
C PRO A 72 9.33 -14.31 0.70
N ILE A 73 8.21 -14.97 0.95
CA ILE A 73 7.07 -14.35 1.62
C ILE A 73 7.44 -14.15 3.10
N PRO A 74 7.21 -12.95 3.69
CA PRO A 74 7.42 -12.74 5.12
C PRO A 74 6.65 -13.75 5.97
N GLU A 75 7.35 -14.42 6.88
CA GLU A 75 6.76 -15.43 7.78
C GLU A 75 5.69 -14.82 8.69
N PRO A 76 4.58 -15.52 8.99
CA PRO A 76 3.51 -15.01 9.82
C PRO A 76 3.98 -14.73 11.26
N ILE A 77 3.23 -13.89 11.93
CA ILE A 77 3.35 -13.59 13.35
C ILE A 77 1.98 -13.72 14.02
N THR A 78 1.98 -13.82 15.33
CA THR A 78 0.74 -13.83 16.11
C THR A 78 0.08 -12.45 16.11
N ARG A 79 -1.24 -12.41 16.36
CA ARG A 79 -1.99 -11.17 16.55
C ARG A 79 -1.39 -10.32 17.69
N ALA A 80 -0.96 -10.94 18.78
CA ALA A 80 -0.36 -10.24 19.92
C ALA A 80 0.98 -9.57 19.55
N GLU A 81 1.81 -10.21 18.71
CA GLU A 81 3.05 -9.61 18.20
C GLU A 81 2.74 -8.43 17.28
N ALA A 82 1.72 -8.53 16.42
CA ALA A 82 1.29 -7.44 15.56
C ALA A 82 0.75 -6.24 16.37
N GLU A 83 -0.02 -6.48 17.44
CA GLU A 83 -0.47 -5.43 18.37
C GLU A 83 0.70 -4.74 19.07
N ALA A 84 1.67 -5.52 19.55
CA ALA A 84 2.86 -4.98 20.19
C ALA A 84 3.72 -4.14 19.22
N ALA A 85 3.86 -4.58 17.99
CA ALA A 85 4.54 -3.83 16.94
C ALA A 85 3.78 -2.52 16.61
N GLN A 86 2.48 -2.61 16.37
CA GLN A 86 1.63 -1.45 16.06
C GLN A 86 1.68 -0.38 17.17
N ALA A 87 1.75 -0.76 18.42
CA ALA A 87 1.86 0.16 19.56
C ALA A 87 3.15 1.01 19.53
N GLN A 88 4.17 0.58 18.79
CA GLN A 88 5.44 1.27 18.62
C GLN A 88 5.57 1.96 17.26
N SER A 89 4.46 2.11 16.53
CA SER A 89 4.47 2.66 15.18
C SER A 89 4.98 4.11 15.13
N PRO A 90 5.93 4.46 14.27
CA PRO A 90 6.39 5.83 14.06
C PRO A 90 5.39 6.66 13.23
N VAL A 91 4.38 6.03 12.61
CA VAL A 91 3.42 6.69 11.72
C VAL A 91 2.69 7.86 12.39
N GLN A 92 2.46 7.79 13.69
CA GLN A 92 1.77 8.86 14.45
C GLN A 92 2.53 10.20 14.43
N ALA A 93 3.83 10.18 14.19
CA ALA A 93 4.67 11.37 14.08
C ALA A 93 4.88 11.86 12.63
N SER A 94 4.22 11.22 11.65
CA SER A 94 4.47 11.50 10.23
C SER A 94 3.56 12.62 9.71
N GLU A 95 4.12 13.80 9.55
CA GLU A 95 3.43 14.91 8.86
C GLU A 95 3.40 14.74 7.32
N ASN A 96 4.34 13.98 6.74
CA ASN A 96 4.50 13.88 5.29
C ASN A 96 3.43 13.01 4.61
N TYR A 97 2.82 12.09 5.36
CA TYR A 97 1.85 11.12 4.86
C TYR A 97 0.47 11.27 5.52
N GLY A 98 0.19 12.43 6.13
CA GLY A 98 -1.03 12.68 6.91
C GLY A 98 -2.34 12.41 6.16
N THR A 99 -2.35 12.60 4.84
CA THR A 99 -3.53 12.40 3.98
C THR A 99 -3.61 11.02 3.34
N CYS A 100 -2.61 10.13 3.55
CA CYS A 100 -2.60 8.81 2.91
C CYS A 100 -3.81 7.96 3.32
N LEU A 101 -4.48 7.32 2.35
CA LEU A 101 -5.59 6.38 2.57
C LEU A 101 -5.25 5.32 3.60
N VAL A 102 -4.04 4.79 3.55
CA VAL A 102 -3.62 3.61 4.31
C VAL A 102 -3.12 3.97 5.70
N CYS A 103 -2.15 4.87 5.81
CA CYS A 103 -1.49 5.19 7.07
C CYS A 103 -1.68 6.65 7.54
N GLY A 104 -2.47 7.46 6.83
CA GLY A 104 -2.65 8.87 7.14
C GLY A 104 -3.19 9.12 8.54
N VAL A 105 -2.57 10.07 9.27
CA VAL A 105 -2.95 10.44 10.63
C VAL A 105 -3.92 11.63 10.69
N GLU A 106 -4.05 12.37 9.59
CA GLU A 106 -4.90 13.57 9.48
C GLU A 106 -6.30 13.24 8.94
N ARG A 107 -6.63 11.95 8.81
CA ARG A 107 -7.91 11.47 8.30
C ARG A 107 -8.47 10.35 9.14
N THR A 108 -9.79 10.21 9.16
CA THR A 108 -10.53 9.18 9.88
C THR A 108 -11.22 8.18 8.95
N ASP A 109 -11.23 8.46 7.65
CA ASP A 109 -11.92 7.68 6.61
C ASP A 109 -11.00 6.72 5.85
N GLY A 110 -9.75 6.53 6.33
CA GLY A 110 -8.76 5.60 5.79
C GLY A 110 -8.67 4.28 6.55
N PHE A 111 -7.69 3.46 6.18
CA PHE A 111 -7.46 2.14 6.80
C PHE A 111 -6.85 2.23 8.19
N GLN A 112 -6.24 3.36 8.55
CA GLN A 112 -5.61 3.59 9.85
C GLN A 112 -4.49 2.61 10.20
N LEU A 113 -3.80 2.05 9.19
CA LEU A 113 -2.68 1.15 9.45
C LEU A 113 -1.54 1.88 10.17
N ARG A 114 -0.97 1.21 11.16
CA ARG A 114 0.11 1.73 12.01
C ARG A 114 1.27 0.73 12.07
N PRO A 115 1.99 0.49 10.94
CA PRO A 115 3.10 -0.44 10.94
C PRO A 115 4.16 0.00 11.96
N GLY A 116 4.60 -0.94 12.79
CA GLY A 116 5.64 -0.73 13.78
C GLY A 116 6.62 -1.90 13.82
N PRO A 117 7.79 -1.75 14.44
CA PRO A 117 8.86 -2.73 14.41
C PRO A 117 8.46 -4.03 15.14
N VAL A 118 8.75 -5.18 14.51
CA VAL A 118 8.51 -6.50 15.12
C VAL A 118 9.71 -6.88 15.97
N ALA A 119 9.48 -7.16 17.26
CA ALA A 119 10.53 -7.55 18.19
C ALA A 119 11.25 -8.82 17.71
N GLY A 120 12.59 -8.80 17.71
CA GLY A 120 13.41 -9.94 17.31
C GLY A 120 13.46 -10.20 15.79
N ARG A 121 12.76 -9.42 14.95
CA ARG A 121 12.80 -9.51 13.50
C ARG A 121 13.31 -8.18 12.90
N PRO A 122 14.61 -8.03 12.67
CA PRO A 122 15.17 -6.80 12.09
C PRO A 122 14.55 -6.52 10.71
N HIS A 123 14.43 -5.24 10.37
CA HIS A 123 13.86 -4.76 9.10
C HIS A 123 12.43 -5.22 8.81
N THR A 124 11.70 -5.65 9.86
CA THR A 124 10.33 -6.15 9.75
C THR A 124 9.40 -5.26 10.56
N VAL A 125 8.29 -4.89 9.95
CA VAL A 125 7.20 -4.15 10.61
C VAL A 125 5.90 -4.93 10.49
N ALA A 126 4.96 -4.67 11.42
CA ALA A 126 3.64 -5.25 11.32
C ALA A 126 2.57 -4.33 11.91
N CYS A 127 1.34 -4.55 11.48
CA CYS A 127 0.14 -3.92 12.03
C CYS A 127 -1.09 -4.79 11.79
N ILE A 128 -2.21 -4.40 12.39
CA ILE A 128 -3.51 -5.02 12.20
C ILE A 128 -4.33 -4.17 11.22
N TRP A 129 -4.98 -4.84 10.27
CA TRP A 129 -5.96 -4.25 9.36
C TRP A 129 -7.35 -4.81 9.62
N GLN A 130 -8.35 -3.94 9.68
CA GLN A 130 -9.76 -4.27 9.89
C GLN A 130 -10.58 -3.63 8.78
N PRO A 131 -10.74 -4.30 7.61
CA PRO A 131 -11.40 -3.70 6.45
C PRO A 131 -12.83 -3.24 6.73
N GLY A 132 -13.59 -3.98 7.53
CA GLY A 132 -14.97 -3.65 7.91
C GLY A 132 -15.12 -2.40 8.79
N ARG A 133 -14.03 -1.85 9.34
CA ARG A 133 -14.05 -0.60 10.12
C ARG A 133 -13.86 0.66 9.28
N THR A 134 -13.50 0.52 8.00
CA THR A 134 -13.30 1.67 7.13
C THR A 134 -14.62 2.42 6.90
N GLN A 135 -14.65 3.75 7.18
CA GLN A 135 -15.86 4.57 7.07
C GLN A 135 -15.59 5.81 6.21
N PRO A 136 -16.45 6.13 5.21
CA PRO A 136 -17.56 5.29 4.73
C PRO A 136 -17.05 3.96 4.18
N PRO A 137 -17.90 2.94 4.05
CA PRO A 137 -17.50 1.63 3.54
C PRO A 137 -16.77 1.70 2.21
N LEU A 138 -15.89 0.73 1.96
CA LEU A 138 -15.24 0.60 0.67
C LEU A 138 -16.27 0.17 -0.40
N PRO A 139 -16.08 0.57 -1.66
CA PRO A 139 -16.87 0.02 -2.76
C PRO A 139 -16.71 -1.51 -2.82
N VAL A 140 -17.79 -2.23 -3.04
CA VAL A 140 -17.79 -3.72 -3.07
C VAL A 140 -16.87 -4.27 -4.18
N ASP A 141 -16.80 -3.56 -5.30
CA ASP A 141 -15.98 -3.88 -6.47
C ASP A 141 -14.51 -3.46 -6.31
N ALA A 142 -14.15 -2.84 -5.19
CA ALA A 142 -12.79 -2.36 -4.91
C ALA A 142 -12.00 -3.27 -3.94
N ALA A 143 -12.44 -4.50 -3.70
CA ALA A 143 -11.78 -5.40 -2.75
C ALA A 143 -10.31 -5.69 -3.13
N ILE A 144 -10.02 -5.91 -4.41
CA ILE A 144 -8.65 -6.09 -4.92
C ILE A 144 -7.82 -4.83 -4.65
N ALA A 145 -8.34 -3.64 -4.96
CA ALA A 145 -7.65 -2.37 -4.72
C ALA A 145 -7.39 -2.14 -3.22
N ALA A 146 -8.31 -2.59 -2.35
CA ALA A 146 -8.13 -2.49 -0.91
C ALA A 146 -6.99 -3.38 -0.40
N VAL A 147 -6.88 -4.64 -0.89
CA VAL A 147 -5.77 -5.54 -0.55
C VAL A 147 -4.42 -4.95 -1.02
N TRP A 148 -4.35 -4.49 -2.27
CA TRP A 148 -3.15 -3.83 -2.79
C TRP A 148 -2.75 -2.62 -1.93
N ALA A 149 -3.71 -1.77 -1.56
CA ALA A 149 -3.45 -0.62 -0.71
C ALA A 149 -2.98 -1.02 0.69
N ALA A 150 -3.57 -2.05 1.30
CA ALA A 150 -3.16 -2.54 2.62
C ALA A 150 -1.72 -3.08 2.61
N LEU A 151 -1.27 -3.70 1.51
CA LEU A 151 0.09 -4.21 1.34
C LEU A 151 1.11 -3.12 0.94
N ASP A 152 0.66 -1.94 0.51
CA ASP A 152 1.51 -0.83 0.05
C ASP A 152 2.34 -0.23 1.21
N CYS A 153 1.72 0.55 2.08
CA CYS A 153 2.41 1.34 3.10
C CYS A 153 3.28 0.54 4.08
N PRO A 154 2.91 -0.68 4.56
CA PRO A 154 3.78 -1.42 5.47
C PRO A 154 5.16 -1.71 4.87
N GLY A 155 5.26 -1.96 3.55
CA GLY A 155 6.54 -2.09 2.87
C GLY A 155 7.39 -0.83 2.98
N ALA A 156 6.80 0.35 2.79
CA ALA A 156 7.51 1.62 2.92
C ALA A 156 8.00 1.87 4.36
N TRP A 157 7.20 1.56 5.37
CA TRP A 157 7.53 1.77 6.78
C TRP A 157 8.58 0.82 7.35
N THR A 158 9.11 -0.12 6.55
CA THR A 158 10.33 -0.85 6.89
C THR A 158 11.57 0.04 6.90
N GLN A 159 11.47 1.26 6.39
CA GLN A 159 12.52 2.27 6.33
C GLN A 159 12.18 3.48 7.21
N GLU A 160 13.18 4.30 7.49
CA GLU A 160 13.01 5.56 8.22
C GLU A 160 12.38 6.65 7.34
N LEU A 161 11.10 6.47 6.95
CA LEU A 161 10.38 7.37 6.05
C LEU A 161 10.33 8.82 6.53
N LEU A 162 10.47 9.05 7.83
CA LEU A 162 10.52 10.40 8.41
C LEU A 162 11.77 11.15 7.99
N ILE A 163 12.86 10.42 7.71
CA ILE A 163 14.16 10.97 7.30
C ILE A 163 14.26 11.00 5.78
N GLN A 164 13.86 9.92 5.12
CA GLN A 164 13.95 9.80 3.67
C GLN A 164 12.63 9.36 3.05
N PRO A 165 11.86 10.31 2.52
CA PRO A 165 10.61 10.01 1.84
C PRO A 165 10.79 9.09 0.62
N MET A 166 9.82 8.21 0.39
CA MET A 166 9.80 7.31 -0.75
C MET A 166 8.42 7.33 -1.42
N LEU A 167 8.41 7.05 -2.72
CA LEU A 167 7.21 6.83 -3.50
C LEU A 167 7.23 5.40 -4.07
N LEU A 168 6.06 4.78 -4.15
CA LEU A 168 5.92 3.49 -4.82
C LEU A 168 6.27 3.65 -6.31
N GLY A 169 7.25 2.87 -6.77
CA GLY A 169 7.64 2.83 -8.18
C GLY A 169 7.07 1.61 -8.89
N ARG A 170 7.00 0.47 -8.19
CA ARG A 170 6.48 -0.79 -8.73
C ARG A 170 5.96 -1.66 -7.61
N MET A 171 4.89 -2.39 -7.89
CA MET A 171 4.34 -3.39 -6.98
C MET A 171 3.75 -4.56 -7.78
N MET A 172 3.97 -5.76 -7.30
CA MET A 172 3.37 -7.00 -7.79
C MET A 172 2.68 -7.67 -6.62
N VAL A 173 1.46 -8.14 -6.84
CA VAL A 173 0.64 -8.77 -5.80
C VAL A 173 0.05 -10.07 -6.31
N SER A 174 0.05 -11.09 -5.47
CA SER A 174 -0.76 -12.30 -5.61
C SER A 174 -1.79 -12.34 -4.49
N ILE A 175 -3.05 -12.57 -4.83
CA ILE A 175 -4.18 -12.63 -3.89
C ILE A 175 -4.73 -14.04 -3.93
N LEU A 176 -4.73 -14.71 -2.77
CA LEU A 176 -5.25 -16.08 -2.61
C LEU A 176 -6.68 -16.07 -2.07
N ASP A 177 -7.02 -15.05 -1.27
CA ASP A 177 -8.36 -14.86 -0.72
C ASP A 177 -8.67 -13.37 -0.53
N ILE A 178 -9.93 -13.01 -0.43
CA ILE A 178 -10.38 -11.62 -0.28
C ILE A 178 -10.90 -11.40 1.14
N PRO A 179 -10.29 -10.47 1.91
CA PRO A 179 -10.80 -10.06 3.22
C PRO A 179 -12.23 -9.54 3.14
N ASP A 180 -13.05 -9.86 4.13
CA ASP A 180 -14.43 -9.38 4.20
C ASP A 180 -14.49 -7.86 4.49
N PRO A 181 -14.92 -7.02 3.53
CA PRO A 181 -15.04 -5.59 3.72
C PRO A 181 -16.40 -5.18 4.29
N THR A 182 -17.28 -6.14 4.65
CA THR A 182 -18.64 -5.86 5.11
C THR A 182 -18.61 -4.90 6.29
N PRO A 183 -19.36 -3.78 6.25
CA PRO A 183 -19.40 -2.82 7.33
C PRO A 183 -19.76 -3.46 8.66
N GLY A 184 -18.88 -3.31 9.65
CA GLY A 184 -19.04 -3.90 10.98
C GLY A 184 -18.48 -5.32 11.12
N ALA A 185 -17.93 -5.92 10.06
CA ALA A 185 -17.09 -7.12 10.20
C ALA A 185 -15.94 -6.82 11.16
N THR A 186 -15.67 -7.76 12.06
CA THR A 186 -14.67 -7.61 13.13
C THR A 186 -13.41 -8.40 12.88
N ASP A 187 -13.27 -8.98 11.69
CA ASP A 187 -12.13 -9.80 11.33
C ASP A 187 -10.86 -8.95 11.29
N ASP A 188 -9.86 -9.43 12.01
CA ASP A 188 -8.53 -8.87 12.04
C ASP A 188 -7.66 -9.58 11.02
N TYR A 189 -6.92 -8.80 10.24
CA TYR A 189 -5.87 -9.30 9.36
C TYR A 189 -4.54 -8.71 9.79
N ILE A 190 -3.48 -9.49 9.69
CA ILE A 190 -2.13 -9.09 10.07
C ILE A 190 -1.38 -8.74 8.80
N VAL A 191 -0.92 -7.50 8.69
CA VAL A 191 -0.07 -7.05 7.59
C VAL A 191 1.37 -7.00 8.09
N ILE A 192 2.27 -7.67 7.37
CA ILE A 192 3.70 -7.72 7.67
C ILE A 192 4.44 -7.10 6.49
N GLY A 193 5.42 -6.22 6.76
CA GLY A 193 6.34 -5.69 5.78
C GLY A 193 7.77 -6.04 6.15
N HIS A 194 8.60 -6.40 5.16
CA HIS A 194 10.02 -6.70 5.33
C HIS A 194 10.86 -5.99 4.27
N ALA A 195 12.02 -5.46 4.68
CA ALA A 195 12.96 -4.85 3.73
C ALA A 195 13.97 -5.88 3.24
N GLU A 196 14.01 -6.09 1.94
CA GLU A 196 14.92 -7.03 1.26
C GLU A 196 16.29 -6.40 0.95
N GLY A 197 16.34 -5.06 0.90
CA GLY A 197 17.57 -4.32 0.64
C GLY A 197 17.37 -3.07 -0.20
N ALA A 198 18.49 -2.44 -0.58
CA ALA A 198 18.48 -1.21 -1.37
C ALA A 198 19.60 -1.20 -2.42
N GLN A 199 19.34 -0.53 -3.55
CA GLN A 199 20.31 -0.28 -4.61
C GLN A 199 20.13 1.12 -5.20
N GLY A 200 21.05 2.02 -4.91
CA GLY A 200 20.92 3.43 -5.27
C GLY A 200 19.69 4.05 -4.64
N ARG A 201 18.78 4.58 -5.46
CA ARG A 201 17.50 5.15 -5.01
C ARG A 201 16.38 4.13 -4.85
N LYS A 202 16.62 2.85 -5.16
CA LYS A 202 15.61 1.81 -5.07
C LYS A 202 15.72 1.09 -3.74
N VAL A 203 14.60 0.90 -3.07
CA VAL A 203 14.43 0.05 -1.90
C VAL A 203 13.48 -1.08 -2.29
N PHE A 204 13.84 -2.31 -1.99
CA PHE A 204 13.06 -3.50 -2.28
C PHE A 204 12.41 -4.01 -0.99
N THR A 205 11.13 -4.31 -1.06
CA THR A 205 10.38 -4.79 0.10
C THR A 205 9.42 -5.90 -0.29
N THR A 206 9.13 -6.77 0.66
CA THR A 206 8.05 -7.75 0.59
C THR A 206 7.01 -7.41 1.63
N THR A 207 5.75 -7.71 1.33
CA THR A 207 4.65 -7.62 2.29
C THR A 207 3.77 -8.85 2.20
N ALA A 208 3.14 -9.21 3.31
CA ALA A 208 2.19 -10.32 3.38
C ALA A 208 1.00 -9.94 4.25
N LEU A 209 -0.17 -10.44 3.86
CA LEU A 209 -1.43 -10.35 4.58
C LEU A 209 -1.82 -11.73 5.06
N TYR A 210 -2.07 -11.87 6.34
CA TYR A 210 -2.51 -13.11 6.98
C TYR A 210 -3.81 -12.90 7.74
N ASP A 211 -4.61 -13.94 7.86
CA ASP A 211 -5.68 -13.97 8.86
C ASP A 211 -5.11 -14.24 10.28
N THR A 212 -5.99 -14.29 11.28
CA THR A 212 -5.59 -14.56 12.68
C THR A 212 -5.19 -16.00 12.93
N GLU A 213 -5.50 -16.93 12.02
CA GLU A 213 -5.10 -18.33 12.03
C GLU A 213 -3.78 -18.58 11.30
N GLN A 214 -3.16 -17.49 10.82
CA GLN A 214 -1.90 -17.48 10.04
C GLN A 214 -2.03 -18.10 8.64
N ASN A 215 -3.23 -18.15 8.07
CA ASN A 215 -3.39 -18.48 6.66
C ASN A 215 -3.00 -17.27 5.80
N LEU A 216 -2.22 -17.51 4.75
CA LEU A 216 -1.81 -16.47 3.81
C LEU A 216 -3.01 -16.05 2.95
N ILE A 217 -3.33 -14.78 2.97
CA ILE A 217 -4.42 -14.17 2.17
C ILE A 217 -3.87 -13.53 0.90
N ALA A 218 -2.76 -12.80 1.01
CA ALA A 218 -2.11 -12.15 -0.12
C ALA A 218 -0.64 -11.84 0.21
N HIS A 219 0.19 -11.69 -0.83
CA HIS A 219 1.55 -11.18 -0.65
C HIS A 219 1.97 -10.29 -1.82
N ALA A 220 2.99 -9.46 -1.58
CA ALA A 220 3.47 -8.52 -2.57
C ALA A 220 5.00 -8.36 -2.52
N GLU A 221 5.55 -8.00 -3.68
CA GLU A 221 6.88 -7.41 -3.82
C GLU A 221 6.77 -5.97 -4.31
N ALA A 222 7.52 -5.06 -3.72
CA ALA A 222 7.51 -3.67 -4.11
C ALA A 222 8.93 -3.10 -4.31
N THR A 223 9.02 -2.15 -5.25
CA THR A 223 10.19 -1.29 -5.44
C THR A 223 9.78 0.13 -5.12
N TRP A 224 10.39 0.69 -4.09
CA TRP A 224 10.23 2.07 -3.67
C TRP A 224 11.34 2.93 -4.25
N ILE A 225 11.04 4.20 -4.52
CA ILE A 225 12.02 5.18 -5.02
C ILE A 225 12.18 6.28 -3.98
N THR A 226 13.38 6.44 -3.43
CA THR A 226 13.70 7.56 -2.56
C THR A 226 13.61 8.86 -3.34
N VAL A 227 12.96 9.86 -2.73
CA VAL A 227 12.82 11.21 -3.27
C VAL A 227 13.43 12.22 -2.30
N ASP A 228 13.82 13.37 -2.83
CA ASP A 228 14.27 14.45 -1.98
C ASP A 228 13.13 14.93 -1.09
N ALA A 229 13.42 15.18 0.18
CA ALA A 229 12.44 15.79 1.08
C ALA A 229 12.10 17.18 0.53
N HIS A 230 10.89 17.36 -0.03
CA HIS A 230 10.43 18.68 -0.42
C HIS A 230 10.24 19.52 0.86
N PRO A 231 10.96 20.64 1.01
CA PRO A 231 10.58 21.61 2.04
C PRO A 231 9.14 22.03 1.71
N ARG A 232 8.20 21.83 2.64
CA ARG A 232 6.88 22.45 2.53
C ARG A 232 7.13 23.93 2.26
N SER A 233 6.65 24.46 1.14
CA SER A 233 6.55 25.88 0.94
C SER A 233 5.66 26.40 2.09
N ARG A 234 6.29 27.05 3.07
CA ARG A 234 5.60 27.86 4.05
C ARG A 234 5.18 29.13 3.31
N ASP A 235 4.15 29.01 2.52
CA ASP A 235 3.46 30.19 2.01
C ASP A 235 2.32 30.50 2.96
N SER A 236 2.54 31.60 3.63
CA SER A 236 1.79 32.38 4.61
C SER A 236 0.31 32.62 4.25
#